data_9959f48114ecc2daac9f4f72727a6b02
#
_entry.id   9959f48114ecc2daac9f4f72727a6b02
#
_cell.length_a   1.000
_cell.length_b   1.000
_cell.length_c   1.000
_cell.angle_alpha   90.00
_cell.angle_beta   90.00
_cell.angle_gamma   90.00
#
_symmetry.space_group_name_H-M   'P 1'
#
loop_
_entity.id
_entity.type
_entity.pdbx_description
1 polymer ?
#
loop_
_entity_poly.entity_id
_entity_poly.type
_entity_poly.pdbx_seq_one_letter_code
_entity_poly.pdbx_strand_id
1 'polypeptide(L)'
;LSEVAGDEVNEVFIGSCMTNIGHFRAAGKLLEAHGKPVNTRMWICPPTRMDEQLLMEEGYFSIFGKAGARTEMPGCSLCMGNQARVEPGSTVLSTSTRNFPNRLGDGSNVYLTSAELAAIGALLGRLPSPAEYLEFATKIDSMADEIYRYMNFDQVVEFQQRAEEGGRIAAVQIDEVA
;
A
#
# COMPACT_ATOMS: atom_id res chain seq x y z
N LEU A 1 6.52 -15.51 -6.97
CA LEU A 1 7.37 -14.43 -7.50
C LEU A 1 8.44 -14.98 -8.45
N SER A 2 9.13 -16.06 -8.10
CA SER A 2 10.20 -16.64 -8.94
C SER A 2 9.76 -17.01 -10.37
N GLU A 3 8.51 -17.41 -10.56
CA GLU A 3 7.95 -17.82 -11.85
C GLU A 3 7.67 -16.65 -12.80
N VAL A 4 7.46 -15.47 -12.23
CA VAL A 4 7.09 -14.25 -12.98
C VAL A 4 8.14 -13.15 -12.87
N ALA A 5 9.29 -13.47 -12.27
CA ALA A 5 10.41 -12.54 -12.17
C ALA A 5 10.91 -12.12 -13.56
N GLY A 6 11.03 -10.82 -13.76
CA GLY A 6 11.44 -10.26 -15.07
C GLY A 6 10.27 -9.84 -15.96
N ASP A 7 9.02 -10.23 -15.65
CA ASP A 7 7.86 -9.76 -16.40
C ASP A 7 7.79 -8.23 -16.34
N GLU A 8 7.60 -7.61 -17.49
CA GLU A 8 7.48 -6.15 -17.60
C GLU A 8 6.26 -5.65 -16.82
N VAL A 9 6.42 -4.52 -16.13
CA VAL A 9 5.37 -3.84 -15.38
C VAL A 9 5.09 -2.49 -16.03
N ASN A 10 3.90 -2.34 -16.60
CA ASN A 10 3.50 -1.11 -17.28
C ASN A 10 2.88 -0.11 -16.31
N GLU A 11 2.06 -0.57 -15.39
CA GLU A 11 1.39 0.29 -14.42
C GLU A 11 1.41 -0.29 -13.01
N VAL A 12 1.36 0.59 -12.02
CA VAL A 12 1.30 0.24 -10.61
C VAL A 12 0.18 1.01 -9.92
N PHE A 13 -0.64 0.32 -9.15
CA PHE A 13 -1.69 0.89 -8.34
C PHE A 13 -1.47 0.57 -6.86
N ILE A 14 -1.21 1.59 -6.04
CA ILE A 14 -1.15 1.50 -4.59
C ILE A 14 -2.36 2.23 -4.02
N GLY A 15 -3.30 1.47 -3.51
CA GLY A 15 -4.57 1.98 -2.99
C GLY A 15 -5.56 0.85 -2.75
N SER A 16 -6.68 1.17 -2.29
CA SER A 16 -7.89 0.43 -1.98
C SER A 16 -8.30 0.62 -0.52
N CYS A 17 -9.55 0.27 -0.19
CA CYS A 17 -10.08 0.36 1.17
C CYS A 17 -9.33 -0.52 2.21
N MET A 18 -8.53 -1.48 1.76
CA MET A 18 -7.75 -2.38 2.62
C MET A 18 -6.27 -1.99 2.72
N THR A 19 -5.85 -0.97 1.99
CA THR A 19 -4.47 -0.48 2.01
C THR A 19 -4.36 0.60 3.08
N ASN A 20 -3.83 0.26 4.26
CA ASN A 20 -3.69 1.22 5.35
C ASN A 20 -2.49 2.15 5.15
N ILE A 21 -2.41 3.18 5.99
CA ILE A 21 -1.39 4.23 5.88
C ILE A 21 0.05 3.69 5.96
N GLY A 22 0.31 2.64 6.73
CA GLY A 22 1.63 2.01 6.81
C GLY A 22 2.14 1.51 5.46
N HIS A 23 1.26 0.97 4.62
CA HIS A 23 1.64 0.53 3.27
C HIS A 23 2.06 1.70 2.37
N PHE A 24 1.39 2.86 2.49
CA PHE A 24 1.80 4.07 1.75
C PHE A 24 3.14 4.59 2.25
N ARG A 25 3.37 4.56 3.56
CA ARG A 25 4.67 4.95 4.14
C ARG A 25 5.79 4.02 3.66
N ALA A 26 5.58 2.70 3.67
CA ALA A 26 6.55 1.72 3.18
C ALA A 26 6.92 1.98 1.72
N ALA A 27 5.92 2.12 0.84
CA ALA A 27 6.13 2.46 -0.56
C ALA A 27 6.86 3.81 -0.70
N GLY A 28 6.45 4.83 0.05
CA GLY A 28 7.06 6.15 0.05
C GLY A 28 8.54 6.12 0.45
N LYS A 29 8.90 5.37 1.50
CA LYS A 29 10.31 5.22 1.92
C LYS A 29 11.18 4.56 0.85
N LEU A 30 10.66 3.55 0.14
CA LEU A 30 11.36 2.92 -0.97
C LEU A 30 11.58 3.90 -2.15
N LEU A 31 10.54 4.68 -2.49
CA LEU A 31 10.62 5.70 -3.54
C LEU A 31 11.56 6.85 -3.16
N GLU A 32 11.54 7.29 -1.89
CA GLU A 32 12.44 8.31 -1.36
C GLU A 32 13.90 7.86 -1.42
N ALA A 33 14.18 6.62 -1.02
CA ALA A 33 15.52 6.05 -1.10
C ALA A 33 16.05 5.95 -2.53
N HIS A 34 15.16 5.76 -3.52
CA HIS A 34 15.52 5.80 -4.94
C HIS A 34 15.85 7.22 -5.42
N GLY A 35 15.10 8.21 -4.97
CA GLY A 35 15.35 9.64 -5.20
C GLY A 35 15.18 10.14 -6.63
N LYS A 36 14.59 9.33 -7.53
CA LYS A 36 14.38 9.65 -8.95
C LYS A 36 12.96 9.31 -9.38
N PRO A 37 12.44 9.96 -10.44
CA PRO A 37 11.19 9.53 -11.05
C PRO A 37 11.25 8.06 -11.52
N VAL A 38 10.15 7.36 -11.39
CA VAL A 38 9.97 6.02 -11.97
C VAL A 38 9.46 6.13 -13.41
N ASN A 39 9.81 5.17 -14.25
CA ASN A 39 9.31 5.14 -15.63
C ASN A 39 7.93 4.47 -15.75
N THR A 40 7.56 3.71 -14.73
CA THR A 40 6.28 3.00 -14.66
C THR A 40 5.17 3.98 -14.28
N ARG A 41 4.04 3.92 -14.96
CA ARG A 41 2.86 4.72 -14.61
C ARG A 41 2.33 4.30 -13.25
N MET A 42 2.39 5.19 -12.28
CA MET A 42 2.04 4.89 -10.89
C MET A 42 0.83 5.69 -10.43
N TRP A 43 -0.07 5.02 -9.73
CA TRP A 43 -1.26 5.58 -9.13
C TRP A 43 -1.24 5.38 -7.62
N ILE A 44 -1.50 6.46 -6.89
CA ILE A 44 -1.62 6.46 -5.43
C ILE A 44 -3.03 6.92 -5.06
N CYS A 45 -3.76 6.08 -4.32
CA CYS A 45 -5.12 6.38 -3.90
C CYS A 45 -5.32 5.99 -2.43
N PRO A 46 -5.19 6.93 -1.47
CA PRO A 46 -5.45 6.66 -0.06
C PRO A 46 -6.88 6.15 0.18
N PRO A 47 -7.13 5.31 1.20
CA PRO A 47 -8.46 4.77 1.47
C PRO A 47 -9.43 5.82 2.00
N THR A 48 -8.95 6.78 2.78
CA THR A 48 -9.77 7.82 3.41
C THR A 48 -9.12 9.20 3.30
N ARG A 49 -9.92 10.24 3.51
CA ARG A 49 -9.40 11.62 3.60
C ARG A 49 -8.49 11.84 4.81
N MET A 50 -8.66 11.08 5.87
CA MET A 50 -7.79 11.14 7.04
C MET A 50 -6.38 10.61 6.69
N ASP A 51 -6.31 9.47 5.96
CA ASP A 51 -5.04 8.94 5.49
C ASP A 51 -4.36 9.91 4.51
N GLU A 52 -5.14 10.50 3.59
CA GLU A 52 -4.66 11.52 2.65
C GLU A 52 -4.04 12.71 3.40
N GLN A 53 -4.78 13.28 4.35
CA GLN A 53 -4.31 14.44 5.12
C GLN A 53 -3.03 14.11 5.89
N LEU A 54 -3.00 12.96 6.58
CA LEU A 54 -1.83 12.56 7.36
C LEU A 54 -0.60 12.29 6.48
N LEU A 55 -0.79 11.66 5.32
CA LEU A 55 0.29 11.46 4.35
C LEU A 55 0.80 12.80 3.77
N MET A 56 -0.08 13.81 3.61
CA MET A 56 0.33 15.15 3.22
C MET A 56 1.15 15.84 4.33
N GLU A 57 0.67 15.79 5.58
CA GLU A 57 1.35 16.36 6.74
C GLU A 57 2.72 15.73 6.98
N GLU A 58 2.85 14.42 6.74
CA GLU A 58 4.11 13.67 6.82
C GLU A 58 5.02 13.86 5.59
N GLY A 59 4.57 14.56 4.55
CA GLY A 59 5.35 14.87 3.36
C GLY A 59 5.37 13.79 2.28
N TYR A 60 4.65 12.68 2.43
CA TYR A 60 4.63 11.59 1.45
C TYR A 60 4.08 11.98 0.09
N PHE A 61 3.14 12.91 0.02
CA PHE A 61 2.64 13.43 -1.27
C PHE A 61 3.74 14.11 -2.09
N SER A 62 4.69 14.77 -1.43
CA SER A 62 5.87 15.32 -2.11
C SER A 62 6.79 14.21 -2.65
N ILE A 63 6.96 13.12 -1.90
CA ILE A 63 7.75 11.95 -2.32
C ILE A 63 7.08 11.29 -3.53
N PHE A 64 5.78 11.03 -3.48
CA PHE A 64 5.02 10.45 -4.59
C PHE A 64 5.07 11.33 -5.84
N GLY A 65 4.89 12.65 -5.69
CA GLY A 65 5.00 13.60 -6.79
C GLY A 65 6.40 13.62 -7.43
N LYS A 66 7.47 13.58 -6.63
CA LYS A 66 8.85 13.49 -7.13
C LYS A 66 9.11 12.17 -7.87
N ALA A 67 8.49 11.08 -7.43
CA ALA A 67 8.55 9.80 -8.12
C ALA A 67 7.75 9.77 -9.43
N GLY A 68 6.93 10.79 -9.71
CA GLY A 68 6.07 10.86 -10.90
C GLY A 68 4.74 10.13 -10.73
N ALA A 69 4.35 9.80 -9.50
CA ALA A 69 3.08 9.15 -9.24
C ALA A 69 1.92 10.13 -9.36
N ARG A 70 0.82 9.66 -9.92
CA ARG A 70 -0.46 10.35 -9.93
C ARG A 70 -1.23 10.01 -8.66
N THR A 71 -1.58 11.03 -7.90
CA THR A 71 -2.42 10.88 -6.71
C THR A 71 -3.88 11.08 -7.10
N GLU A 72 -4.74 10.19 -6.63
CA GLU A 72 -6.17 10.20 -6.86
C GLU A 72 -6.94 10.50 -5.58
N MET A 73 -8.17 10.97 -5.75
CA MET A 73 -9.08 11.24 -4.64
C MET A 73 -9.28 9.98 -3.79
N PRO A 74 -9.25 10.08 -2.46
CA PRO A 74 -9.44 8.94 -1.57
C PRO A 74 -10.68 8.11 -1.89
N GLY A 75 -10.55 6.80 -1.82
CA GLY A 75 -11.65 5.87 -2.06
C GLY A 75 -11.31 4.71 -2.99
N CYS A 76 -12.29 4.28 -3.79
CA CYS A 76 -12.20 3.11 -4.65
C CYS A 76 -11.97 3.44 -6.14
N SER A 77 -11.28 4.51 -6.49
CA SER A 77 -11.17 5.02 -7.85
C SER A 77 -10.76 3.96 -8.89
N LEU A 78 -9.50 3.61 -8.93
CA LEU A 78 -8.98 2.57 -9.82
C LEU A 78 -9.43 1.17 -9.40
N CYS A 79 -9.51 0.91 -8.11
CA CYS A 79 -9.91 -0.40 -7.58
C CYS A 79 -11.26 -0.90 -8.13
N MET A 80 -12.14 0.02 -8.49
CA MET A 80 -13.45 -0.28 -9.12
C MET A 80 -13.50 0.03 -10.63
N GLY A 81 -12.44 0.62 -11.18
CA GLY A 81 -12.41 1.03 -12.59
C GLY A 81 -13.40 2.15 -12.91
N ASN A 82 -13.82 2.94 -11.92
CA ASN A 82 -14.87 3.94 -12.09
C ASN A 82 -14.33 5.32 -12.47
N GLN A 83 -13.23 5.75 -11.88
CA GLN A 83 -12.66 7.10 -12.10
C GLN A 83 -11.48 7.07 -13.05
N ALA A 84 -10.74 5.96 -13.08
CA ALA A 84 -9.64 5.76 -13.99
C ALA A 84 -9.53 4.28 -14.35
N ARG A 85 -8.92 4.01 -15.50
CA ARG A 85 -8.59 2.66 -15.94
C ARG A 85 -7.15 2.61 -16.40
N VAL A 86 -6.53 1.45 -16.24
CA VAL A 86 -5.22 1.17 -16.83
C VAL A 86 -5.34 0.97 -18.32
N GLU A 87 -4.23 1.09 -19.04
CA GLU A 87 -4.19 0.84 -20.48
C GLU A 87 -4.60 -0.60 -20.80
N PRO A 88 -5.37 -0.81 -21.89
CA PRO A 88 -5.72 -2.15 -22.33
C PRO A 88 -4.49 -3.05 -22.54
N GLY A 89 -4.57 -4.28 -22.03
CA GLY A 89 -3.48 -5.26 -22.17
C GLY A 89 -2.26 -5.02 -21.28
N SER A 90 -2.26 -3.98 -20.42
CA SER A 90 -1.13 -3.68 -19.56
C SER A 90 -0.94 -4.71 -18.45
N THR A 91 0.31 -4.91 -18.03
CA THR A 91 0.67 -5.64 -16.80
C THR A 91 0.69 -4.68 -15.63
N VAL A 92 -0.08 -4.99 -14.61
CA VAL A 92 -0.35 -4.10 -13.47
C VAL A 92 -0.01 -4.76 -12.15
N LEU A 93 0.76 -4.10 -11.30
CA LEU A 93 0.89 -4.47 -9.88
C LEU A 93 -0.13 -3.69 -9.06
N SER A 94 -0.89 -4.37 -8.23
CA SER A 94 -2.00 -3.74 -7.50
C SER A 94 -2.09 -4.21 -6.06
N THR A 95 -2.28 -3.26 -5.14
CA THR A 95 -2.63 -3.55 -3.74
C THR A 95 -4.13 -3.76 -3.52
N SER A 96 -4.93 -3.82 -4.57
CA SER A 96 -6.36 -4.11 -4.46
C SER A 96 -6.59 -5.54 -3.97
N THR A 97 -7.76 -5.78 -3.37
CA THR A 97 -8.08 -7.06 -2.71
C THR A 97 -8.76 -8.07 -3.61
N ARG A 98 -9.07 -7.69 -4.84
CA ARG A 98 -9.80 -8.54 -5.78
C ARG A 98 -9.17 -8.46 -7.15
N ASN A 99 -9.13 -9.60 -7.82
CA ASN A 99 -8.69 -9.70 -9.20
C ASN A 99 -9.67 -10.55 -10.00
N PHE A 100 -10.31 -9.95 -10.98
CA PHE A 100 -11.13 -10.63 -11.99
C PHE A 100 -10.92 -9.96 -13.34
N PRO A 101 -11.19 -10.66 -14.45
CA PRO A 101 -10.91 -10.16 -15.79
C PRO A 101 -11.49 -8.75 -16.03
N ASN A 102 -10.70 -7.90 -16.66
CA ASN A 102 -11.06 -6.54 -17.07
C ASN A 102 -11.41 -5.55 -15.94
N ARG A 103 -11.10 -5.89 -14.68
CA ARG A 103 -11.46 -5.03 -13.54
C ARG A 103 -10.79 -3.67 -13.60
N LEU A 104 -9.48 -3.62 -13.82
CA LEU A 104 -8.70 -2.38 -13.88
C LEU A 104 -8.64 -1.81 -15.31
N GLY A 105 -8.69 -2.68 -16.32
CA GLY A 105 -8.64 -2.32 -17.73
C GLY A 105 -8.88 -3.54 -18.61
N ASP A 106 -9.27 -3.34 -19.87
CA ASP A 106 -9.59 -4.42 -20.80
C ASP A 106 -8.34 -5.25 -21.11
N GLY A 107 -8.42 -6.56 -20.90
CA GLY A 107 -7.31 -7.49 -21.15
C GLY A 107 -6.08 -7.28 -20.29
N SER A 108 -6.16 -6.45 -19.24
CA SER A 108 -5.03 -6.22 -18.35
C SER A 108 -4.67 -7.46 -17.53
N ASN A 109 -3.37 -7.72 -17.39
CA ASN A 109 -2.82 -8.76 -16.55
C ASN A 109 -2.48 -8.17 -15.18
N VAL A 110 -3.25 -8.49 -14.14
CA VAL A 110 -3.13 -7.88 -12.82
C VAL A 110 -2.55 -8.85 -11.81
N TYR A 111 -1.42 -8.48 -11.21
CA TYR A 111 -0.84 -9.16 -10.06
C TYR A 111 -1.24 -8.45 -8.76
N LEU A 112 -1.85 -9.18 -7.83
CA LEU A 112 -2.08 -8.67 -6.48
C LEU A 112 -0.78 -8.75 -5.67
N THR A 113 -0.36 -7.62 -5.11
CA THR A 113 0.93 -7.48 -4.46
C THR A 113 0.83 -6.71 -3.14
N SER A 114 1.88 -6.78 -2.32
CA SER A 114 2.08 -5.80 -1.25
C SER A 114 2.46 -4.43 -1.82
N ALA A 115 2.36 -3.39 -1.01
CA ALA A 115 2.75 -2.04 -1.42
C ALA A 115 4.26 -1.93 -1.67
N GLU A 116 5.05 -2.66 -0.89
CA GLU A 116 6.50 -2.75 -1.06
C GLU A 116 6.86 -3.37 -2.40
N LEU A 117 6.24 -4.51 -2.74
CA LEU A 117 6.48 -5.17 -4.03
C LEU A 117 6.01 -4.29 -5.20
N ALA A 118 4.88 -3.61 -5.05
CA ALA A 118 4.37 -2.67 -6.04
C ALA A 118 5.35 -1.50 -6.27
N ALA A 119 5.86 -0.91 -5.19
CA ALA A 119 6.85 0.16 -5.28
C ALA A 119 8.17 -0.32 -5.94
N ILE A 120 8.69 -1.48 -5.53
CA ILE A 120 9.90 -2.06 -6.11
C ILE A 120 9.69 -2.37 -7.60
N GLY A 121 8.53 -2.94 -7.96
CA GLY A 121 8.17 -3.17 -9.36
C GLY A 121 8.13 -1.89 -10.18
N ALA A 122 7.62 -0.79 -9.60
CA ALA A 122 7.65 0.52 -10.25
C ALA A 122 9.08 1.05 -10.46
N LEU A 123 9.96 0.87 -9.48
CA LEU A 123 11.36 1.28 -9.57
C LEU A 123 12.12 0.53 -10.66
N LEU A 124 11.85 -0.76 -10.80
CA LEU A 124 12.54 -1.63 -11.75
C LEU A 124 11.89 -1.66 -13.15
N GLY A 125 10.62 -1.25 -13.27
CA GLY A 125 9.83 -1.42 -14.50
C GLY A 125 9.49 -2.89 -14.81
N ARG A 126 9.71 -3.79 -13.86
CA ARG A 126 9.47 -5.23 -13.98
C ARG A 126 9.27 -5.87 -12.61
N LEU A 127 8.75 -7.08 -12.60
CA LEU A 127 8.68 -7.86 -11.36
C LEU A 127 10.11 -8.25 -10.91
N PRO A 128 10.47 -7.99 -9.65
CA PRO A 128 11.77 -8.37 -9.11
C PRO A 128 11.87 -9.90 -8.94
N SER A 129 13.10 -10.41 -8.92
CA SER A 129 13.36 -11.72 -8.33
C SER A 129 13.22 -11.66 -6.80
N PRO A 130 13.05 -12.80 -6.10
CA PRO A 130 13.00 -12.82 -4.63
C PRO A 130 14.24 -12.19 -3.98
N ALA A 131 15.41 -12.37 -4.55
CA ALA A 131 16.66 -11.79 -4.06
C ALA A 131 16.67 -10.26 -4.19
N GLU A 132 16.28 -9.74 -5.35
CA GLU A 132 16.15 -8.29 -5.58
C GLU A 132 15.09 -7.68 -4.65
N TYR A 133 13.94 -8.36 -4.49
CA TYR A 133 12.91 -7.89 -3.56
C TYR A 133 13.47 -7.72 -2.14
N LEU A 134 14.17 -8.72 -1.62
CA LEU A 134 14.76 -8.68 -0.29
C LEU A 134 15.82 -7.56 -0.17
N GLU A 135 16.63 -7.34 -1.20
CA GLU A 135 17.62 -6.26 -1.20
C GLU A 135 16.98 -4.87 -1.00
N PHE A 136 15.80 -4.64 -1.60
CA PHE A 136 15.07 -3.40 -1.42
C PHE A 136 14.30 -3.38 -0.09
N ALA A 137 13.58 -4.44 0.25
CA ALA A 137 12.72 -4.51 1.42
C ALA A 137 13.50 -4.35 2.73
N THR A 138 14.68 -4.95 2.84
CA THR A 138 15.53 -4.82 4.03
C THR A 138 16.01 -3.39 4.30
N LYS A 139 15.98 -2.50 3.30
CA LYS A 139 16.35 -1.08 3.51
C LYS A 139 15.36 -0.33 4.41
N ILE A 140 14.13 -0.82 4.51
CA ILE A 140 13.09 -0.19 5.33
C ILE A 140 12.82 -0.95 6.64
N ASP A 141 13.43 -2.10 6.88
CA ASP A 141 13.22 -2.91 8.08
C ASP A 141 13.53 -2.14 9.36
N SER A 142 14.60 -1.35 9.38
CA SER A 142 14.97 -0.52 10.52
C SER A 142 13.99 0.62 10.81
N MET A 143 13.08 0.91 9.89
CA MET A 143 12.04 1.94 10.00
C MET A 143 10.65 1.34 10.24
N ALA A 144 10.55 0.03 10.49
CA ALA A 144 9.28 -0.67 10.62
C ALA A 144 8.35 -0.04 11.68
N ASP A 145 8.89 0.34 12.83
CA ASP A 145 8.13 0.99 13.91
C ASP A 145 7.56 2.35 13.50
N GLU A 146 8.29 3.13 12.71
CA GLU A 146 7.81 4.40 12.15
C GLU A 146 6.75 4.18 11.07
N ILE A 147 7.01 3.23 10.16
CA ILE A 147 6.14 2.92 9.03
C ILE A 147 4.79 2.38 9.51
N TYR A 148 4.83 1.38 10.40
CA TYR A 148 3.65 0.62 10.83
C TYR A 148 3.16 0.98 12.23
N ARG A 149 3.47 2.18 12.71
CA ARG A 149 3.14 2.62 14.09
C ARG A 149 1.67 2.49 14.50
N TYR A 150 0.73 2.49 13.54
CA TYR A 150 -0.69 2.25 13.82
C TYR A 150 -1.06 0.77 13.88
N MET A 151 -0.15 -0.12 13.49
CA MET A 151 -0.34 -1.56 13.63
C MET A 151 0.19 -2.10 14.96
N ASN A 152 1.08 -1.36 15.63
CA ASN A 152 1.66 -1.72 16.91
C ASN A 152 0.78 -1.19 18.05
N PHE A 153 -0.45 -1.68 18.14
CA PHE A 153 -1.45 -1.23 19.12
C PHE A 153 -1.00 -1.42 20.58
N ASP A 154 -0.15 -2.41 20.84
CA ASP A 154 0.50 -2.66 22.12
C ASP A 154 1.47 -1.55 22.55
N GLN A 155 1.90 -0.69 21.65
CA GLN A 155 2.75 0.48 21.92
C GLN A 155 1.95 1.77 22.12
N VAL A 156 0.63 1.75 21.89
CA VAL A 156 -0.26 2.90 22.06
C VAL A 156 -0.90 2.86 23.45
N VAL A 157 -0.41 3.70 24.37
CA VAL A 157 -0.84 3.72 25.79
C VAL A 157 -2.36 3.89 25.92
N GLU A 158 -2.96 4.78 25.15
CA GLU A 158 -4.43 4.99 25.18
C GLU A 158 -5.21 3.74 24.75
N PHE A 159 -4.70 2.99 23.78
CA PHE A 159 -5.32 1.75 23.35
C PHE A 159 -5.20 0.66 24.38
N GLN A 160 -4.03 0.52 25.03
CA GLN A 160 -3.81 -0.42 26.12
C GLN A 160 -4.78 -0.15 27.27
N GLN A 161 -4.90 1.09 27.71
CA GLN A 161 -5.83 1.49 28.75
C GLN A 161 -7.29 1.13 28.43
N ARG A 162 -7.74 1.45 27.21
CA ARG A 162 -9.10 1.11 26.77
C ARG A 162 -9.32 -0.40 26.63
N ALA A 163 -8.33 -1.14 26.19
CA ALA A 163 -8.40 -2.60 26.09
C ALA A 163 -8.51 -3.25 27.47
N GLU A 164 -7.76 -2.74 28.47
CA GLU A 164 -7.86 -3.20 29.86
C GLU A 164 -9.23 -2.87 30.48
N GLU A 165 -9.74 -1.67 30.25
CA GLU A 165 -11.08 -1.27 30.70
C GLU A 165 -12.18 -2.14 30.07
N GLY A 166 -12.10 -2.38 28.75
CA GLY A 166 -13.03 -3.25 28.03
C GLY A 166 -12.98 -4.69 28.53
N GLY A 167 -11.81 -5.23 28.81
CA GLY A 167 -11.64 -6.55 29.41
C GLY A 167 -12.27 -6.69 30.79
N ARG A 168 -12.17 -5.66 31.62
CA ARG A 168 -12.83 -5.63 32.95
C ARG A 168 -14.34 -5.60 32.84
N ILE A 169 -14.90 -4.80 31.92
CA ILE A 169 -16.35 -4.71 31.68
C ILE A 169 -16.89 -6.07 31.19
N ALA A 170 -16.19 -6.72 30.27
CA ALA A 170 -16.61 -8.02 29.74
C ALA A 170 -16.58 -9.11 30.81
N ALA A 171 -15.60 -9.11 31.71
CA ALA A 171 -15.53 -10.05 32.83
C ALA A 171 -16.70 -9.89 33.81
N VAL A 172 -17.07 -8.66 34.13
CA VAL A 172 -18.23 -8.36 35.01
C VAL A 172 -19.54 -8.87 34.41
N GLN A 173 -19.74 -8.71 33.09
CA GLN A 173 -20.97 -9.17 32.43
C GLN A 173 -21.09 -10.70 32.36
N ILE A 174 -19.99 -11.44 32.30
CA ILE A 174 -20.00 -12.92 32.31
C ILE A 174 -20.36 -13.46 33.69
N ASP A 175 -19.90 -12.85 34.75
CA ASP A 175 -20.21 -13.26 36.13
C ASP A 175 -21.67 -13.01 36.54
N GLU A 176 -22.36 -12.05 35.92
CA GLU A 176 -23.77 -11.78 36.16
C GLU A 176 -24.76 -12.73 35.42
N VAL A 177 -24.27 -13.48 34.42
CA VAL A 177 -25.06 -14.40 33.58
C VAL A 177 -24.92 -15.86 34.02
N ALA A 178 -24.05 -16.17 34.95
CA ALA A 178 -23.84 -17.51 35.53
C ALA A 178 -24.63 -17.67 36.84
#